data_dea4035df4b3aac9fa9f3bd43b66339f
#
_entry.id   dea4035df4b3aac9fa9f3bd43b66339f
#
_cell.length_a   1.000
_cell.length_b   1.000
_cell.length_c   1.000
_cell.angle_alpha   90.00
_cell.angle_beta   90.00
_cell.angle_gamma   90.00
#
_symmetry.space_group_name_H-M   'P 1'
#
loop_
_entity.id
_entity.type
_entity.pdbx_description
1 polymer ?
#
loop_
_entity_poly.entity_id
_entity_poly.type
_entity_poly.pdbx_seq_one_letter_code
_entity_poly.pdbx_strand_id
1 'polypeptide(L)'
;MNHRDALLVSLHTHNDRGGAVAASELGLLAGADRIEGTLLGNGERTGNMDIVTMAMNLYSQGIDPKLDFSQMDEMIAVCKECTQLPLHPRHPYAGELVFTAFSGSHQDAINKCLARRQGDSLWEVAYLPIDPADIGRSYQEVIRINSQSGKGGVAYVLNRDYGLDLPRWLQVDFSSAVQAMAERSETEVQSKDIYDLFLETYHISGAQLSVGNYQLARDERVDQLTVQVSGLEGSPTLSGKGAGVVGAFTDAISSYTGHKIIVVEYSEHTLGSDADADAICYVQLAIDGSRVCGVGRSTDIVHATMSAILSGLDRYPDAFLTAA
;
A
#
# COMPACT_ATOMS: atom_id res chain seq x y z
N MET A 1 -54.25 5.71 14.06
CA MET A 1 -54.84 4.50 14.71
C MET A 1 -55.35 4.90 16.08
N ASN A 2 -56.61 4.58 16.38
CA ASN A 2 -57.10 4.64 17.76
C ASN A 2 -56.51 3.45 18.52
N HIS A 3 -55.95 3.67 19.68
CA HIS A 3 -55.31 2.66 20.52
C HIS A 3 -53.96 2.14 19.98
N ARG A 4 -53.09 3.02 19.47
CA ARG A 4 -51.76 2.68 18.96
C ARG A 4 -50.93 1.91 20.00
N ASP A 5 -51.01 2.28 21.26
CA ASP A 5 -50.26 1.69 22.37
C ASP A 5 -50.68 0.24 22.73
N ALA A 6 -51.80 -0.23 22.22
CA ALA A 6 -52.28 -1.60 22.39
C ALA A 6 -51.86 -2.55 21.27
N LEU A 7 -51.11 -2.07 20.27
CA LEU A 7 -50.76 -2.81 19.07
C LEU A 7 -49.25 -2.74 18.81
N LEU A 8 -48.66 -3.86 18.39
CA LEU A 8 -47.34 -3.90 17.83
C LEU A 8 -47.44 -3.81 16.30
N VAL A 9 -46.72 -2.83 15.72
CA VAL A 9 -46.62 -2.68 14.27
C VAL A 9 -45.30 -3.25 13.83
N SER A 10 -45.32 -4.36 13.08
CA SER A 10 -44.17 -4.99 12.48
C SER A 10 -44.18 -4.76 10.98
N LEU A 11 -43.06 -4.36 10.41
CA LEU A 11 -42.86 -4.20 8.98
C LEU A 11 -42.02 -5.33 8.41
N HIS A 12 -42.51 -5.94 7.33
CA HIS A 12 -41.81 -6.90 6.50
C HIS A 12 -41.79 -6.36 5.08
N THR A 13 -40.63 -5.89 4.64
CA THR A 13 -40.47 -5.28 3.32
C THR A 13 -39.70 -6.16 2.37
N HIS A 14 -40.15 -6.23 1.10
CA HIS A 14 -39.41 -6.83 0.00
C HIS A 14 -38.60 -5.81 -0.78
N ASN A 15 -37.56 -6.27 -1.48
CA ASN A 15 -36.61 -5.40 -2.16
C ASN A 15 -36.88 -5.22 -3.66
N ASP A 16 -38.14 -5.42 -4.11
CA ASP A 16 -38.52 -5.44 -5.53
C ASP A 16 -38.12 -4.16 -6.30
N ARG A 17 -37.98 -3.02 -5.63
CA ARG A 17 -37.55 -1.75 -6.21
C ARG A 17 -36.23 -1.25 -5.65
N GLY A 18 -35.48 -2.10 -4.93
CA GLY A 18 -34.21 -1.73 -4.31
C GLY A 18 -34.35 -0.83 -3.07
N GLY A 19 -35.55 -0.64 -2.54
CA GLY A 19 -35.81 0.30 -1.45
C GLY A 19 -36.23 -0.33 -0.12
N ALA A 20 -36.03 -1.63 0.09
CA ALA A 20 -36.52 -2.32 1.28
C ALA A 20 -35.91 -1.77 2.59
N VAL A 21 -34.62 -1.51 2.62
CA VAL A 21 -33.91 -0.93 3.79
C VAL A 21 -34.44 0.48 4.07
N ALA A 22 -34.46 1.35 3.07
CA ALA A 22 -35.00 2.71 3.22
C ALA A 22 -36.47 2.75 3.68
N ALA A 23 -37.30 1.86 3.14
CA ALA A 23 -38.66 1.75 3.58
C ALA A 23 -38.81 1.32 5.05
N SER A 24 -37.90 0.44 5.50
CA SER A 24 -37.85 -0.01 6.89
C SER A 24 -37.34 1.07 7.85
N GLU A 25 -36.31 1.84 7.46
CA GLU A 25 -35.85 3.02 8.22
C GLU A 25 -36.99 4.06 8.38
N LEU A 26 -37.65 4.40 7.27
CA LEU A 26 -38.79 5.31 7.31
C LEU A 26 -39.96 4.77 8.15
N GLY A 27 -40.14 3.44 8.13
CA GLY A 27 -41.13 2.77 8.96
C GLY A 27 -40.86 2.92 10.46
N LEU A 28 -39.61 2.78 10.89
CA LEU A 28 -39.19 3.05 12.30
C LEU A 28 -39.43 4.51 12.67
N LEU A 29 -39.04 5.45 11.80
CA LEU A 29 -39.27 6.88 12.01
C LEU A 29 -40.77 7.22 12.07
N ALA A 30 -41.62 6.47 11.36
CA ALA A 30 -43.09 6.60 11.39
C ALA A 30 -43.73 5.90 12.60
N GLY A 31 -42.96 5.23 13.46
CA GLY A 31 -43.40 4.62 14.70
C GLY A 31 -43.73 3.13 14.60
N ALA A 32 -43.13 2.39 13.69
CA ALA A 32 -43.12 0.93 13.75
C ALA A 32 -42.31 0.45 14.97
N ASP A 33 -42.79 -0.65 15.60
CA ASP A 33 -42.16 -1.21 16.78
C ASP A 33 -41.12 -2.28 16.40
N ARG A 34 -41.27 -2.90 15.23
CA ARG A 34 -40.42 -3.99 14.78
C ARG A 34 -40.20 -3.95 13.26
N ILE A 35 -39.02 -4.28 12.84
CA ILE A 35 -38.68 -4.52 11.45
C ILE A 35 -38.25 -5.99 11.29
N GLU A 36 -38.71 -6.63 10.23
CA GLU A 36 -38.37 -8.00 9.88
C GLU A 36 -37.63 -8.04 8.55
N GLY A 37 -36.58 -8.83 8.52
CA GLY A 37 -35.74 -9.02 7.34
C GLY A 37 -35.01 -10.35 7.36
N THR A 38 -34.05 -10.51 6.46
CA THR A 38 -33.22 -11.70 6.35
C THR A 38 -31.76 -11.34 6.29
N LEU A 39 -30.89 -12.26 6.69
CA LEU A 39 -29.45 -12.07 6.55
C LEU A 39 -29.10 -11.92 5.07
N LEU A 40 -28.36 -10.83 4.77
CA LEU A 40 -27.90 -10.46 3.43
C LEU A 40 -29.04 -10.31 2.41
N GLY A 41 -30.26 -10.06 2.88
CA GLY A 41 -31.43 -9.81 2.03
C GLY A 41 -31.97 -11.03 1.30
N ASN A 42 -31.61 -12.25 1.69
CA ASN A 42 -32.12 -13.48 1.06
C ASN A 42 -33.64 -13.53 1.07
N GLY A 43 -34.24 -14.06 0.00
CA GLY A 43 -35.69 -14.23 -0.11
C GLY A 43 -36.16 -14.39 -1.54
N GLU A 44 -37.46 -14.48 -1.72
CA GLU A 44 -38.07 -14.59 -3.04
C GLU A 44 -37.87 -13.36 -3.90
N ARG A 45 -37.81 -13.54 -5.20
CA ARG A 45 -37.65 -12.49 -6.23
C ARG A 45 -36.33 -11.71 -6.03
N THR A 46 -36.40 -10.44 -5.64
CA THR A 46 -35.26 -9.56 -5.34
C THR A 46 -34.79 -9.66 -3.88
N GLY A 47 -35.45 -10.48 -3.08
CA GLY A 47 -35.15 -10.68 -1.68
C GLY A 47 -35.99 -9.79 -0.74
N ASN A 48 -35.65 -9.89 0.54
CA ASN A 48 -36.25 -9.14 1.64
C ASN A 48 -35.38 -7.93 2.01
N MET A 49 -35.82 -7.15 2.98
CA MET A 49 -34.98 -6.19 3.65
C MET A 49 -33.74 -6.90 4.25
N ASP A 50 -32.56 -6.39 3.93
CA ASP A 50 -31.31 -6.91 4.49
C ASP A 50 -31.12 -6.42 5.92
N ILE A 51 -31.16 -7.35 6.88
CA ILE A 51 -31.07 -7.03 8.31
C ILE A 51 -29.66 -6.58 8.68
N VAL A 52 -28.62 -7.03 7.97
CA VAL A 52 -27.23 -6.60 8.17
C VAL A 52 -27.09 -5.13 7.82
N THR A 53 -27.50 -4.75 6.61
CA THR A 53 -27.49 -3.35 6.17
C THR A 53 -28.32 -2.46 7.09
N MET A 54 -29.51 -2.89 7.47
CA MET A 54 -30.40 -2.14 8.36
C MET A 54 -29.77 -1.90 9.74
N ALA A 55 -29.19 -2.94 10.33
CA ALA A 55 -28.56 -2.86 11.64
C ALA A 55 -27.31 -1.97 11.61
N MET A 56 -26.47 -2.11 10.58
CA MET A 56 -25.25 -1.29 10.43
C MET A 56 -25.56 0.16 10.09
N ASN A 57 -26.67 0.45 9.41
CA ASN A 57 -27.16 1.82 9.23
C ASN A 57 -27.53 2.46 10.57
N LEU A 58 -28.24 1.74 11.44
CA LEU A 58 -28.52 2.20 12.81
C LEU A 58 -27.26 2.42 13.61
N TYR A 59 -26.33 1.47 13.56
CA TYR A 59 -25.04 1.54 14.25
C TYR A 59 -24.22 2.77 13.82
N SER A 60 -24.17 3.05 12.52
CA SER A 60 -23.48 4.23 11.97
C SER A 60 -24.09 5.56 12.40
N GLN A 61 -25.33 5.56 12.89
CA GLN A 61 -26.03 6.71 13.48
C GLN A 61 -25.93 6.73 15.02
N GLY A 62 -25.16 5.85 15.63
CA GLY A 62 -25.00 5.74 17.08
C GLY A 62 -26.17 5.03 17.78
N ILE A 63 -27.00 4.29 17.05
CA ILE A 63 -28.11 3.51 17.58
C ILE A 63 -27.69 2.04 17.64
N ASP A 64 -27.60 1.48 18.85
CA ASP A 64 -27.28 0.07 19.04
C ASP A 64 -28.42 -0.83 18.54
N PRO A 65 -28.20 -1.61 17.45
CA PRO A 65 -29.24 -2.49 16.88
C PRO A 65 -29.50 -3.74 17.73
N LYS A 66 -28.74 -3.98 18.80
CA LYS A 66 -28.77 -5.18 19.62
C LYS A 66 -28.47 -6.47 18.85
N LEU A 67 -27.66 -6.36 17.80
CA LEU A 67 -27.17 -7.45 16.96
C LEU A 67 -25.64 -7.38 16.91
N ASP A 68 -25.01 -8.53 16.94
CA ASP A 68 -23.54 -8.67 16.88
C ASP A 68 -23.12 -9.17 15.50
N PHE A 69 -22.32 -8.36 14.81
CA PHE A 69 -21.72 -8.69 13.51
C PHE A 69 -20.18 -8.71 13.57
N SER A 70 -19.60 -8.83 14.76
CA SER A 70 -18.15 -8.90 14.95
C SER A 70 -17.48 -10.10 14.24
N GLN A 71 -18.29 -11.06 13.75
CA GLN A 71 -17.85 -12.22 12.97
C GLN A 71 -18.50 -12.25 11.58
N MET A 72 -18.48 -11.11 10.88
CA MET A 72 -19.15 -10.93 9.60
C MET A 72 -18.80 -11.99 8.56
N ASP A 73 -17.52 -12.34 8.44
CA ASP A 73 -17.07 -13.29 7.43
C ASP A 73 -17.55 -14.73 7.69
N GLU A 74 -17.65 -15.13 8.96
CA GLU A 74 -18.22 -16.42 9.35
C GLU A 74 -19.72 -16.48 8.99
N MET A 75 -20.46 -15.42 9.34
CA MET A 75 -21.88 -15.31 8.96
C MET A 75 -22.08 -15.37 7.45
N ILE A 76 -21.23 -14.68 6.68
CA ILE A 76 -21.28 -14.71 5.20
C ILE A 76 -21.01 -16.14 4.69
N ALA A 77 -20.02 -16.83 5.25
CA ALA A 77 -19.69 -18.20 4.86
C ALA A 77 -20.89 -19.13 5.05
N VAL A 78 -21.52 -19.07 6.25
CA VAL A 78 -22.73 -19.87 6.54
C VAL A 78 -23.89 -19.52 5.57
N CYS A 79 -24.13 -18.22 5.32
CA CYS A 79 -25.18 -17.82 4.37
C CYS A 79 -24.90 -18.36 2.96
N LYS A 80 -23.68 -18.29 2.46
CA LYS A 80 -23.28 -18.82 1.16
C LYS A 80 -23.46 -20.33 1.08
N GLU A 81 -23.08 -21.06 2.14
CA GLU A 81 -23.25 -22.50 2.23
C GLU A 81 -24.73 -22.91 2.18
N CYS A 82 -25.57 -22.24 2.97
CA CYS A 82 -26.99 -22.55 3.06
C CYS A 82 -27.78 -22.19 1.78
N THR A 83 -27.46 -21.07 1.17
CA THR A 83 -28.21 -20.55 0.01
C THR A 83 -27.63 -20.98 -1.33
N GLN A 84 -26.37 -21.43 -1.38
CA GLN A 84 -25.60 -21.70 -2.61
C GLN A 84 -25.54 -20.49 -3.56
N LEU A 85 -25.68 -19.26 -3.02
CA LEU A 85 -25.61 -18.01 -3.78
C LEU A 85 -24.37 -17.21 -3.37
N PRO A 86 -23.64 -16.63 -4.33
CA PRO A 86 -22.55 -15.73 -4.03
C PRO A 86 -23.06 -14.40 -3.47
N LEU A 87 -22.32 -13.82 -2.53
CA LEU A 87 -22.57 -12.44 -2.10
C LEU A 87 -22.04 -11.47 -3.15
N HIS A 88 -22.78 -10.41 -3.43
CA HIS A 88 -22.28 -9.38 -4.34
C HIS A 88 -21.07 -8.66 -3.73
N PRO A 89 -19.93 -8.50 -4.45
CA PRO A 89 -18.71 -7.91 -3.91
C PRO A 89 -18.88 -6.49 -3.35
N ARG A 90 -19.89 -5.74 -3.80
CA ARG A 90 -20.23 -4.39 -3.35
C ARG A 90 -21.48 -4.37 -2.46
N HIS A 91 -21.81 -5.48 -1.83
CA HIS A 91 -22.90 -5.53 -0.85
C HIS A 91 -22.58 -4.60 0.33
N PRO A 92 -23.49 -3.71 0.76
CA PRO A 92 -23.23 -2.81 1.87
C PRO A 92 -22.69 -3.54 3.11
N TYR A 93 -21.63 -3.01 3.73
CA TYR A 93 -20.90 -3.55 4.89
C TYR A 93 -20.32 -4.95 4.72
N ALA A 94 -20.98 -5.88 4.04
CA ALA A 94 -20.63 -7.29 3.95
C ALA A 94 -19.80 -7.67 2.72
N GLY A 95 -19.83 -6.89 1.64
CA GLY A 95 -19.11 -7.16 0.40
C GLY A 95 -17.58 -7.04 0.59
N GLU A 96 -16.82 -7.78 -0.20
CA GLU A 96 -15.34 -7.77 -0.14
C GLU A 96 -14.72 -6.44 -0.58
N LEU A 97 -15.44 -5.63 -1.38
CA LEU A 97 -14.95 -4.35 -1.91
C LEU A 97 -15.42 -3.12 -1.12
N VAL A 98 -16.22 -3.29 -0.06
CA VAL A 98 -16.85 -2.14 0.63
C VAL A 98 -15.86 -1.28 1.42
N PHE A 99 -14.73 -1.84 1.83
CA PHE A 99 -13.65 -1.13 2.49
C PHE A 99 -12.46 -0.85 1.57
N THR A 100 -12.64 -0.97 0.26
CA THR A 100 -11.59 -0.82 -0.74
C THR A 100 -11.60 0.57 -1.35
N ALA A 101 -10.45 1.20 -1.43
CA ALA A 101 -10.23 2.46 -2.13
C ALA A 101 -9.19 2.28 -3.25
N PHE A 102 -9.56 2.61 -4.48
CA PHE A 102 -8.67 2.51 -5.65
C PHE A 102 -8.06 3.86 -6.05
N SER A 103 -8.79 4.95 -5.85
CA SER A 103 -8.29 6.29 -6.15
C SER A 103 -7.19 6.69 -5.17
N GLY A 104 -6.04 7.16 -5.70
CA GLY A 104 -4.92 7.61 -4.88
C GLY A 104 -5.25 8.73 -3.90
N SER A 105 -6.18 9.63 -4.26
CA SER A 105 -6.66 10.68 -3.35
C SER A 105 -7.48 10.13 -2.18
N HIS A 106 -8.28 9.07 -2.43
CA HIS A 106 -9.03 8.41 -1.36
C HIS A 106 -8.10 7.63 -0.43
N GLN A 107 -7.15 6.89 -0.99
CA GLN A 107 -6.13 6.15 -0.22
C GLN A 107 -5.30 7.10 0.66
N ASP A 108 -4.84 8.23 0.12
CA ASP A 108 -4.10 9.25 0.87
C ASP A 108 -4.94 9.86 2.02
N ALA A 109 -6.23 10.13 1.76
CA ALA A 109 -7.14 10.63 2.79
C ALA A 109 -7.38 9.62 3.92
N ILE A 110 -7.67 8.36 3.59
CA ILE A 110 -7.83 7.28 4.56
C ILE A 110 -6.56 7.14 5.41
N ASN A 111 -5.40 7.09 4.77
CA ASN A 111 -4.11 6.96 5.43
C ASN A 111 -3.84 8.08 6.44
N LYS A 112 -4.08 9.33 6.02
CA LYS A 112 -3.94 10.49 6.90
C LYS A 112 -4.90 10.47 8.10
N CYS A 113 -6.13 9.98 7.90
CA CYS A 113 -7.09 9.81 8.97
C CYS A 113 -6.65 8.71 9.95
N LEU A 114 -6.23 7.55 9.45
CA LEU A 114 -5.74 6.44 10.28
C LEU A 114 -4.50 6.83 11.08
N ALA A 115 -3.54 7.53 10.46
CA ALA A 115 -2.31 8.00 11.13
C ALA A 115 -2.56 9.03 12.25
N ARG A 116 -3.68 9.75 12.20
CA ARG A 116 -4.06 10.75 13.22
C ARG A 116 -4.95 10.18 14.32
N ARG A 117 -5.52 8.99 14.10
CA ARG A 117 -6.48 8.38 15.02
C ARG A 117 -5.80 8.04 16.35
N GLN A 118 -6.45 8.36 17.46
CA GLN A 118 -6.08 7.92 18.80
C GLN A 118 -7.06 6.80 19.22
N GLY A 119 -6.56 5.74 19.86
CA GLY A 119 -7.24 4.46 20.07
C GLY A 119 -8.73 4.50 20.38
N ASP A 120 -9.18 5.28 21.36
CA ASP A 120 -10.59 5.35 21.78
C ASP A 120 -11.36 6.56 21.25
N SER A 121 -10.85 7.23 20.21
CA SER A 121 -11.55 8.35 19.58
C SER A 121 -12.75 7.88 18.76
N LEU A 122 -13.73 8.78 18.56
CA LEU A 122 -14.81 8.55 17.62
C LEU A 122 -14.25 8.21 16.23
N TRP A 123 -14.99 7.36 15.50
CA TRP A 123 -14.61 7.01 14.13
C TRP A 123 -14.80 8.19 13.19
N GLU A 124 -13.70 8.74 12.68
CA GLU A 124 -13.68 9.89 11.76
C GLU A 124 -12.74 9.63 10.59
N VAL A 125 -12.82 8.43 9.99
CA VAL A 125 -11.99 8.07 8.83
C VAL A 125 -12.74 8.36 7.53
N ALA A 126 -12.13 9.16 6.67
CA ALA A 126 -12.71 9.52 5.38
C ALA A 126 -13.07 8.27 4.57
N TYR A 127 -14.23 8.31 3.89
CA TYR A 127 -14.78 7.24 3.03
C TYR A 127 -15.16 5.92 3.72
N LEU A 128 -14.93 5.78 5.02
CA LEU A 128 -15.29 4.59 5.78
C LEU A 128 -16.36 4.94 6.82
N PRO A 129 -17.60 4.49 6.64
CA PRO A 129 -18.72 4.86 7.53
C PRO A 129 -18.62 4.22 8.91
N ILE A 130 -17.86 3.14 9.06
CA ILE A 130 -17.63 2.42 10.32
C ILE A 130 -16.17 1.98 10.40
N ASP A 131 -15.71 1.62 11.60
CA ASP A 131 -14.45 0.90 11.78
C ASP A 131 -14.62 -0.54 11.26
N PRO A 132 -13.82 -0.99 10.27
CA PRO A 132 -13.87 -2.40 9.82
C PRO A 132 -13.69 -3.41 10.96
N ALA A 133 -12.97 -3.05 12.02
CA ALA A 133 -12.76 -3.91 13.19
C ALA A 133 -14.06 -4.22 13.94
N ASP A 134 -15.07 -3.33 13.88
CA ASP A 134 -16.38 -3.54 14.52
C ASP A 134 -17.14 -4.73 13.94
N ILE A 135 -16.80 -5.14 12.72
CA ILE A 135 -17.39 -6.30 12.04
C ILE A 135 -16.36 -7.42 11.80
N GLY A 136 -15.27 -7.42 12.59
CA GLY A 136 -14.22 -8.45 12.54
C GLY A 136 -13.31 -8.41 11.34
N ARG A 137 -13.27 -7.28 10.61
CA ARG A 137 -12.40 -7.08 9.45
C ARG A 137 -11.19 -6.21 9.80
N SER A 138 -10.15 -6.30 8.98
CA SER A 138 -8.92 -5.54 9.18
C SER A 138 -8.81 -4.36 8.22
N TYR A 139 -8.04 -3.34 8.60
CA TYR A 139 -7.69 -2.23 7.73
C TYR A 139 -6.86 -2.65 6.49
N GLN A 140 -6.29 -3.83 6.50
CA GLN A 140 -5.49 -4.33 5.38
C GLN A 140 -6.31 -4.51 4.10
N GLU A 141 -7.62 -4.70 4.23
CA GLU A 141 -8.55 -4.84 3.10
C GLU A 141 -8.99 -3.49 2.51
N VAL A 142 -8.65 -2.37 3.19
CA VAL A 142 -9.12 -1.02 2.81
C VAL A 142 -8.38 -0.45 1.60
N ILE A 143 -7.10 -0.78 1.44
CA ILE A 143 -6.27 -0.26 0.35
C ILE A 143 -5.81 -1.41 -0.54
N ARG A 144 -6.34 -1.45 -1.75
CA ARG A 144 -5.95 -2.40 -2.80
C ARG A 144 -5.34 -1.65 -3.98
N ILE A 145 -4.41 -2.31 -4.67
CA ILE A 145 -3.69 -1.72 -5.79
C ILE A 145 -4.25 -2.25 -7.12
N ASN A 146 -4.59 -1.32 -8.01
CA ASN A 146 -4.95 -1.60 -9.39
C ASN A 146 -4.41 -0.48 -10.31
N SER A 147 -4.75 -0.50 -11.60
CA SER A 147 -4.32 0.50 -12.58
C SER A 147 -4.72 1.95 -12.25
N GLN A 148 -5.70 2.16 -11.36
CA GLN A 148 -6.15 3.48 -10.90
C GLN A 148 -5.51 3.91 -9.58
N SER A 149 -4.72 3.03 -8.96
CA SER A 149 -4.05 3.32 -7.69
C SER A 149 -2.89 4.27 -7.91
N GLY A 150 -2.89 5.38 -7.18
CA GLY A 150 -1.82 6.36 -7.23
C GLY A 150 -0.59 5.95 -6.41
N LYS A 151 0.51 6.70 -6.59
CA LYS A 151 1.79 6.51 -5.90
C LYS A 151 1.70 6.37 -4.37
N GLY A 152 0.73 7.03 -3.73
CA GLY A 152 0.54 6.97 -2.27
C GLY A 152 0.07 5.60 -1.79
N GLY A 153 -0.78 4.90 -2.55
CA GLY A 153 -1.24 3.55 -2.22
C GLY A 153 -0.12 2.53 -2.33
N VAL A 154 0.69 2.61 -3.39
CA VAL A 154 1.86 1.75 -3.59
C VAL A 154 2.87 1.91 -2.45
N ALA A 155 3.21 3.17 -2.11
CA ALA A 155 4.15 3.45 -1.02
C ALA A 155 3.63 2.95 0.34
N TYR A 156 2.33 3.10 0.60
CA TYR A 156 1.71 2.59 1.81
C TYR A 156 1.85 1.07 1.94
N VAL A 157 1.53 0.32 0.88
CA VAL A 157 1.62 -1.15 0.88
C VAL A 157 3.07 -1.60 1.12
N LEU A 158 4.05 -0.99 0.45
CA LEU A 158 5.46 -1.31 0.63
C LEU A 158 5.96 -0.98 2.04
N ASN A 159 5.51 0.13 2.62
CA ASN A 159 5.86 0.49 4.00
C ASN A 159 5.25 -0.48 5.01
N ARG A 160 3.95 -0.73 4.91
CA ARG A 160 3.21 -1.59 5.84
C ARG A 160 3.71 -3.04 5.86
N ASP A 161 3.91 -3.63 4.67
CA ASP A 161 4.17 -5.07 4.54
C ASP A 161 5.66 -5.42 4.54
N TYR A 162 6.50 -4.46 4.11
CA TYR A 162 7.95 -4.70 3.91
C TYR A 162 8.84 -3.67 4.61
N GLY A 163 8.26 -2.70 5.33
CA GLY A 163 9.00 -1.67 6.05
C GLY A 163 9.71 -0.65 5.16
N LEU A 164 9.36 -0.56 3.88
CA LEU A 164 10.01 0.32 2.90
C LEU A 164 9.40 1.72 2.96
N ASP A 165 10.09 2.66 3.59
CA ASP A 165 9.67 4.07 3.63
C ASP A 165 10.25 4.83 2.43
N LEU A 166 9.51 4.78 1.31
CA LEU A 166 9.95 5.38 0.05
C LEU A 166 9.86 6.91 0.09
N PRO A 167 10.96 7.64 -0.18
CA PRO A 167 10.90 9.08 -0.34
C PRO A 167 10.03 9.47 -1.55
N ARG A 168 9.42 10.65 -1.49
CA ARG A 168 8.40 11.08 -2.48
C ARG A 168 8.88 11.02 -3.95
N TRP A 169 10.14 11.35 -4.20
CA TRP A 169 10.72 11.29 -5.55
C TRP A 169 10.80 9.85 -6.07
N LEU A 170 11.11 8.88 -5.20
CA LEU A 170 11.13 7.46 -5.55
C LEU A 170 9.73 6.90 -5.73
N GLN A 171 8.75 7.36 -4.93
CA GLN A 171 7.33 7.01 -5.13
C GLN A 171 6.84 7.39 -6.53
N VAL A 172 7.30 8.54 -7.05
CA VAL A 172 6.96 9.00 -8.41
C VAL A 172 7.59 8.10 -9.47
N ASP A 173 8.88 7.77 -9.31
CA ASP A 173 9.61 6.90 -10.24
C ASP A 173 8.99 5.50 -10.29
N PHE A 174 8.79 4.88 -9.13
CA PHE A 174 8.25 3.51 -9.02
C PHE A 174 6.79 3.38 -9.44
N SER A 175 5.97 4.43 -9.23
CA SER A 175 4.56 4.38 -9.59
C SER A 175 4.33 4.10 -11.08
N SER A 176 5.25 4.52 -11.95
CA SER A 176 5.18 4.26 -13.39
C SER A 176 5.35 2.76 -13.71
N ALA A 177 6.25 2.07 -13.01
CA ALA A 177 6.45 0.63 -13.18
C ALA A 177 5.23 -0.17 -12.70
N VAL A 178 4.67 0.21 -11.54
CA VAL A 178 3.46 -0.44 -11.00
C VAL A 178 2.26 -0.22 -11.93
N GLN A 179 2.10 0.99 -12.47
CA GLN A 179 1.02 1.27 -13.41
C GLN A 179 1.16 0.42 -14.68
N ALA A 180 2.35 0.31 -15.25
CA ALA A 180 2.59 -0.54 -16.41
C ALA A 180 2.34 -2.03 -16.14
N MET A 181 2.63 -2.52 -14.93
CA MET A 181 2.29 -3.88 -14.51
C MET A 181 0.77 -4.06 -14.39
N ALA A 182 0.10 -3.13 -13.70
CA ALA A 182 -1.34 -3.20 -13.47
C ALA A 182 -2.17 -3.09 -14.76
N GLU A 183 -1.68 -2.36 -15.77
CA GLU A 183 -2.32 -2.27 -17.09
C GLU A 183 -2.19 -3.58 -17.90
N ARG A 184 -1.16 -4.38 -17.63
CA ARG A 184 -0.95 -5.71 -18.25
C ARG A 184 -1.69 -6.83 -17.52
N SER A 185 -1.99 -6.63 -16.25
CA SER A 185 -2.69 -7.59 -15.41
C SER A 185 -4.20 -7.37 -15.54
N GLU A 186 -4.95 -8.40 -15.90
CA GLU A 186 -6.43 -8.36 -15.87
C GLU A 186 -6.97 -8.51 -14.44
N THR A 187 -6.11 -8.78 -13.47
CA THR A 187 -6.44 -9.01 -12.06
C THR A 187 -5.86 -7.92 -11.17
N GLU A 188 -6.32 -7.88 -9.95
CA GLU A 188 -5.80 -7.03 -8.88
C GLU A 188 -4.35 -7.41 -8.55
N VAL A 189 -3.49 -6.39 -8.37
CA VAL A 189 -2.07 -6.58 -8.06
C VAL A 189 -1.92 -6.84 -6.57
N GLN A 190 -1.28 -7.94 -6.21
CA GLN A 190 -1.02 -8.30 -4.82
C GLN A 190 0.20 -7.54 -4.26
N SER A 191 0.23 -7.39 -2.93
CA SER A 191 1.37 -6.76 -2.23
C SER A 191 2.72 -7.40 -2.57
N LYS A 192 2.73 -8.73 -2.69
CA LYS A 192 3.93 -9.48 -3.08
C LYS A 192 4.40 -9.15 -4.50
N ASP A 193 3.48 -9.02 -5.45
CA ASP A 193 3.84 -8.68 -6.84
C ASP A 193 4.46 -7.29 -6.94
N ILE A 194 3.96 -6.35 -6.13
CA ILE A 194 4.52 -4.99 -6.04
C ILE A 194 5.94 -5.03 -5.46
N TYR A 195 6.16 -5.83 -4.42
CA TYR A 195 7.47 -5.98 -3.81
C TYR A 195 8.47 -6.66 -4.76
N ASP A 196 8.05 -7.73 -5.41
CA ASP A 196 8.89 -8.43 -6.40
C ASP A 196 9.25 -7.49 -7.57
N LEU A 197 8.29 -6.71 -8.07
CA LEU A 197 8.53 -5.66 -9.06
C LEU A 197 9.50 -4.57 -8.56
N PHE A 198 9.42 -4.20 -7.26
CA PHE A 198 10.34 -3.24 -6.68
C PHE A 198 11.78 -3.77 -6.67
N LEU A 199 11.96 -5.03 -6.26
CA LEU A 199 13.29 -5.69 -6.27
C LEU A 199 13.86 -5.78 -7.69
N GLU A 200 13.01 -6.09 -8.68
CA GLU A 200 13.39 -6.17 -10.10
C GLU A 200 13.72 -4.78 -10.66
N THR A 201 12.83 -3.80 -10.45
CA THR A 201 12.97 -2.43 -11.01
C THR A 201 14.28 -1.77 -10.57
N TYR A 202 14.70 -1.99 -9.34
CA TYR A 202 15.92 -1.39 -8.81
C TYR A 202 17.10 -2.36 -8.73
N HIS A 203 17.01 -3.51 -9.39
CA HIS A 203 18.08 -4.53 -9.49
C HIS A 203 18.65 -4.93 -8.12
N ILE A 204 17.81 -4.94 -7.07
CA ILE A 204 18.22 -5.37 -5.74
C ILE A 204 18.52 -6.87 -5.73
N SER A 205 17.78 -7.60 -6.56
CA SER A 205 18.03 -9.03 -6.86
C SER A 205 18.54 -9.14 -8.30
N GLY A 206 19.79 -9.61 -8.48
CA GLY A 206 20.35 -9.83 -9.82
C GLY A 206 20.98 -8.59 -10.47
N ALA A 207 21.55 -7.69 -9.67
CA ALA A 207 22.31 -6.54 -10.14
C ALA A 207 23.46 -6.98 -11.08
N GLN A 208 23.64 -6.27 -12.20
CA GLN A 208 24.79 -6.47 -13.10
C GLN A 208 26.07 -5.91 -12.46
N LEU A 209 25.95 -4.79 -11.75
CA LEU A 209 27.04 -4.15 -11.01
C LEU A 209 26.94 -4.46 -9.52
N SER A 210 28.02 -4.83 -8.89
CA SER A 210 28.05 -5.09 -7.45
C SER A 210 29.30 -4.57 -6.78
N VAL A 211 29.15 -4.17 -5.51
CA VAL A 211 30.24 -3.71 -4.64
C VAL A 211 31.00 -4.93 -4.11
N GLY A 212 32.28 -4.97 -4.31
CA GLY A 212 33.17 -5.95 -3.70
C GLY A 212 33.84 -5.41 -2.42
N ASN A 213 35.08 -5.82 -2.19
CA ASN A 213 35.87 -5.31 -1.05
C ASN A 213 36.12 -3.82 -1.20
N TYR A 214 36.02 -3.08 -0.10
CA TYR A 214 36.34 -1.66 -0.07
C TYR A 214 37.14 -1.26 1.14
N GLN A 215 37.88 -0.14 1.03
CA GLN A 215 38.59 0.52 2.11
C GLN A 215 38.23 2.01 2.10
N LEU A 216 37.76 2.52 3.24
CA LEU A 216 37.46 3.93 3.43
C LEU A 216 38.42 4.52 4.46
N ALA A 217 39.30 5.40 4.01
CA ALA A 217 40.19 6.18 4.88
C ALA A 217 39.57 7.57 5.09
N ARG A 218 39.33 7.95 6.36
CA ARG A 218 38.79 9.25 6.73
C ARG A 218 39.92 10.20 7.11
N ASP A 219 39.92 11.35 6.45
CA ASP A 219 40.75 12.49 6.84
C ASP A 219 39.82 13.64 7.24
N GLU A 220 40.28 14.62 7.99
CA GLU A 220 39.47 15.70 8.61
C GLU A 220 38.55 16.43 7.62
N ARG A 221 38.82 16.41 6.33
CA ARG A 221 38.08 17.16 5.30
C ARG A 221 37.67 16.38 4.07
N VAL A 222 38.32 15.23 3.79
CA VAL A 222 38.10 14.47 2.56
C VAL A 222 38.27 12.99 2.85
N ASP A 223 37.23 12.22 2.56
CA ASP A 223 37.28 10.77 2.60
C ASP A 223 37.94 10.25 1.32
N GLN A 224 38.80 9.24 1.46
CA GLN A 224 39.37 8.51 0.35
C GLN A 224 38.85 7.09 0.34
N LEU A 225 38.21 6.70 -0.76
CA LEU A 225 37.64 5.38 -0.98
C LEU A 225 38.46 4.63 -2.02
N THR A 226 38.75 3.34 -1.73
CA THR A 226 39.19 2.36 -2.70
C THR A 226 38.24 1.20 -2.67
N VAL A 227 37.66 0.80 -3.82
CA VAL A 227 36.59 -0.18 -3.90
C VAL A 227 36.71 -1.02 -5.16
N GLN A 228 36.49 -2.31 -5.04
CA GLN A 228 36.34 -3.23 -6.16
C GLN A 228 34.89 -3.23 -6.65
N VAL A 229 34.69 -3.05 -7.94
CA VAL A 229 33.36 -3.10 -8.55
C VAL A 229 33.31 -4.26 -9.54
N SER A 230 32.45 -5.23 -9.25
CA SER A 230 32.18 -6.36 -10.17
C SER A 230 31.09 -6.01 -11.17
N GLY A 231 31.16 -6.64 -12.34
CA GLY A 231 30.23 -6.35 -13.46
C GLY A 231 30.77 -5.32 -14.47
N LEU A 232 31.78 -4.54 -14.08
CA LEU A 232 32.59 -3.75 -15.00
C LEU A 232 33.67 -4.62 -15.64
N GLU A 233 34.15 -4.26 -16.83
CA GLU A 233 35.20 -5.02 -17.53
C GLU A 233 36.47 -5.18 -16.65
N GLY A 234 36.86 -6.43 -16.43
CA GLY A 234 38.02 -6.76 -15.57
C GLY A 234 37.80 -6.60 -14.07
N SER A 235 36.58 -6.31 -13.59
CA SER A 235 36.26 -6.05 -12.17
C SER A 235 37.29 -5.11 -11.49
N PRO A 236 37.41 -3.87 -11.95
CA PRO A 236 38.46 -2.94 -11.55
C PRO A 236 38.36 -2.55 -10.07
N THR A 237 39.50 -2.17 -9.52
CA THR A 237 39.59 -1.46 -8.26
C THR A 237 39.62 0.04 -8.54
N LEU A 238 38.56 0.73 -8.10
CA LEU A 238 38.36 2.16 -8.31
C LEU A 238 38.80 2.95 -7.08
N SER A 239 39.28 4.15 -7.29
CA SER A 239 39.65 5.04 -6.19
C SER A 239 39.09 6.43 -6.43
N GLY A 240 38.54 7.05 -5.38
CA GLY A 240 37.97 8.39 -5.44
C GLY A 240 38.09 9.13 -4.12
N LYS A 241 37.90 10.43 -4.17
CA LYS A 241 37.96 11.34 -3.03
C LYS A 241 36.70 12.24 -2.99
N GLY A 242 36.20 12.49 -1.79
CA GLY A 242 35.05 13.36 -1.66
C GLY A 242 34.61 13.60 -0.22
N ALA A 243 33.58 14.41 -0.04
CA ALA A 243 32.94 14.59 1.25
C ALA A 243 32.04 13.38 1.53
N GLY A 244 32.47 12.51 2.44
CA GLY A 244 31.77 11.27 2.77
C GLY A 244 31.86 10.19 1.68
N VAL A 245 31.30 9.00 1.98
CA VAL A 245 31.33 7.85 1.06
C VAL A 245 30.62 8.14 -0.27
N VAL A 246 29.51 8.88 -0.23
CA VAL A 246 28.75 9.26 -1.43
C VAL A 246 29.62 10.05 -2.41
N GLY A 247 30.30 11.11 -1.90
CA GLY A 247 31.16 11.95 -2.72
C GLY A 247 32.38 11.19 -3.25
N ALA A 248 33.03 10.37 -2.40
CA ALA A 248 34.20 9.59 -2.80
C ALA A 248 33.84 8.51 -3.84
N PHE A 249 32.69 7.86 -3.70
CA PHE A 249 32.27 6.82 -4.64
C PHE A 249 31.81 7.39 -5.98
N THR A 250 31.06 8.50 -5.97
CA THR A 250 30.66 9.18 -7.22
C THR A 250 31.87 9.73 -7.98
N ASP A 251 32.89 10.22 -7.29
CA ASP A 251 34.16 10.64 -7.91
C ASP A 251 34.91 9.46 -8.55
N ALA A 252 35.00 8.31 -7.85
CA ALA A 252 35.60 7.10 -8.35
C ALA A 252 34.94 6.59 -9.63
N ILE A 253 33.61 6.49 -9.62
CA ILE A 253 32.82 6.03 -10.78
C ILE A 253 32.87 7.05 -11.93
N SER A 254 32.75 8.34 -11.64
CA SER A 254 32.82 9.39 -12.67
C SER A 254 34.18 9.41 -13.36
N SER A 255 35.26 9.21 -12.61
CA SER A 255 36.61 9.13 -13.15
C SER A 255 36.86 7.90 -14.03
N TYR A 256 36.23 6.78 -13.68
CA TYR A 256 36.30 5.54 -14.45
C TYR A 256 35.48 5.58 -15.74
N THR A 257 34.25 6.08 -15.64
CA THR A 257 33.29 6.03 -16.76
C THR A 257 33.34 7.24 -17.67
N GLY A 258 33.95 8.34 -17.22
CA GLY A 258 33.96 9.61 -17.94
C GLY A 258 32.62 10.38 -17.88
N HIS A 259 31.60 9.82 -17.22
CA HIS A 259 30.29 10.47 -17.05
C HIS A 259 30.26 11.34 -15.80
N LYS A 260 29.55 12.47 -15.86
CA LYS A 260 29.32 13.32 -14.71
C LYS A 260 28.17 12.78 -13.87
N ILE A 261 28.47 12.19 -12.71
CA ILE A 261 27.49 11.61 -11.80
C ILE A 261 27.35 12.50 -10.56
N ILE A 262 26.13 12.92 -10.26
CA ILE A 262 25.80 13.75 -9.09
C ILE A 262 24.65 13.10 -8.35
N VAL A 263 24.78 12.93 -7.03
CA VAL A 263 23.65 12.56 -6.17
C VAL A 263 22.81 13.82 -5.90
N VAL A 264 21.56 13.80 -6.36
CA VAL A 264 20.63 14.93 -6.24
C VAL A 264 19.82 14.80 -4.95
N GLU A 265 19.36 13.58 -4.66
CA GLU A 265 18.58 13.24 -3.47
C GLU A 265 19.13 11.96 -2.85
N TYR A 266 19.07 11.88 -1.52
CA TYR A 266 19.52 10.73 -0.73
C TYR A 266 18.58 10.53 0.46
N SER A 267 18.22 9.29 0.75
CA SER A 267 17.49 8.89 1.94
C SER A 267 17.89 7.48 2.35
N GLU A 268 17.86 7.19 3.65
CA GLU A 268 18.19 5.88 4.21
C GLU A 268 17.33 5.60 5.45
N HIS A 269 17.09 4.32 5.73
CA HIS A 269 16.56 3.84 6.99
C HIS A 269 16.90 2.36 7.20
N THR A 270 16.62 1.85 8.39
CA THR A 270 16.82 0.43 8.72
C THR A 270 15.53 -0.37 8.53
N LEU A 271 15.63 -1.59 8.01
CA LEU A 271 14.55 -2.56 7.88
C LEU A 271 14.50 -3.42 9.14
N GLY A 272 13.75 -2.98 10.15
CA GLY A 272 13.65 -3.65 11.45
C GLY A 272 14.31 -2.86 12.58
N SER A 273 14.25 -3.42 13.80
CA SER A 273 14.74 -2.80 15.04
C SER A 273 15.95 -3.51 15.65
N ASP A 274 16.40 -4.60 15.07
CA ASP A 274 17.49 -5.40 15.59
C ASP A 274 18.86 -4.85 15.20
N ALA A 275 19.91 -5.19 15.98
CA ALA A 275 21.28 -4.70 15.74
C ALA A 275 21.86 -5.15 14.39
N ASP A 276 21.36 -6.27 13.84
CA ASP A 276 21.74 -6.83 12.55
C ASP A 276 20.74 -6.49 11.44
N ALA A 277 19.87 -5.49 11.66
CA ALA A 277 18.87 -5.07 10.67
C ALA A 277 19.54 -4.52 9.41
N ASP A 278 19.02 -4.89 8.25
CA ASP A 278 19.49 -4.34 6.98
C ASP A 278 19.25 -2.83 6.92
N ALA A 279 20.21 -2.08 6.43
CA ALA A 279 20.02 -0.72 5.98
C ALA A 279 19.56 -0.72 4.51
N ILE A 280 18.63 0.14 4.20
CA ILE A 280 18.22 0.43 2.82
C ILE A 280 18.50 1.88 2.49
N CYS A 281 19.11 2.10 1.33
CA CYS A 281 19.48 3.41 0.82
C CYS A 281 18.78 3.67 -0.50
N TYR A 282 18.30 4.88 -0.66
CA TYR A 282 17.66 5.40 -1.86
C TYR A 282 18.45 6.57 -2.40
N VAL A 283 18.71 6.59 -3.69
CA VAL A 283 19.41 7.71 -4.34
C VAL A 283 18.66 8.15 -5.58
N GLN A 284 18.67 9.45 -5.84
CA GLN A 284 18.36 10.01 -7.15
C GLN A 284 19.64 10.60 -7.72
N LEU A 285 20.10 10.03 -8.83
CA LEU A 285 21.30 10.46 -9.54
C LEU A 285 20.93 11.39 -10.70
N ALA A 286 21.79 12.34 -10.99
CA ALA A 286 21.87 13.02 -12.27
C ALA A 286 23.11 12.54 -13.00
N ILE A 287 22.94 11.81 -14.11
CA ILE A 287 24.02 11.31 -14.97
C ILE A 287 23.94 12.09 -16.28
N ASP A 288 24.93 12.92 -16.55
CA ASP A 288 24.96 13.84 -17.71
C ASP A 288 23.67 14.66 -17.87
N GLY A 289 23.02 14.99 -16.76
CA GLY A 289 21.79 15.76 -16.71
C GLY A 289 20.50 14.94 -16.71
N SER A 290 20.55 13.65 -17.03
CA SER A 290 19.40 12.72 -16.96
C SER A 290 19.23 12.21 -15.53
N ARG A 291 17.97 12.13 -15.03
CA ARG A 291 17.69 11.64 -13.68
C ARG A 291 17.37 10.15 -13.68
N VAL A 292 17.94 9.44 -12.74
CA VAL A 292 17.67 8.02 -12.50
C VAL A 292 17.68 7.74 -11.01
N CYS A 293 16.82 6.81 -10.57
CA CYS A 293 16.76 6.38 -9.18
C CYS A 293 17.45 5.03 -9.00
N GLY A 294 18.07 4.83 -7.83
CA GLY A 294 18.68 3.57 -7.46
C GLY A 294 18.40 3.23 -6.00
N VAL A 295 18.44 1.95 -5.67
CA VAL A 295 18.16 1.41 -4.33
C VAL A 295 19.24 0.38 -3.98
N GLY A 296 19.76 0.45 -2.76
CA GLY A 296 20.73 -0.52 -2.25
C GLY A 296 20.35 -1.00 -0.87
N ARG A 297 20.59 -2.29 -0.59
CA ARG A 297 20.30 -2.94 0.69
C ARG A 297 21.50 -3.74 1.16
N SER A 298 21.87 -3.58 2.43
CA SER A 298 22.95 -4.33 3.09
C SER A 298 22.89 -4.14 4.60
N THR A 299 23.48 -5.05 5.36
CA THR A 299 23.74 -4.85 6.80
C THR A 299 24.77 -3.76 7.06
N ASP A 300 25.59 -3.42 6.06
CA ASP A 300 26.57 -2.32 6.09
C ASP A 300 26.02 -1.12 5.32
N ILE A 301 25.81 0.00 6.01
CA ILE A 301 25.26 1.24 5.44
C ILE A 301 26.13 1.82 4.33
N VAL A 302 27.46 1.70 4.43
CA VAL A 302 28.39 2.15 3.40
C VAL A 302 28.24 1.32 2.14
N HIS A 303 28.13 0.00 2.32
CA HIS A 303 27.89 -0.93 1.22
C HIS A 303 26.50 -0.70 0.58
N ALA A 304 25.45 -0.51 1.39
CA ALA A 304 24.09 -0.18 0.91
C ALA A 304 24.08 1.10 0.07
N THR A 305 24.80 2.13 0.53
CA THR A 305 24.92 3.41 -0.18
C THR A 305 25.58 3.26 -1.55
N MET A 306 26.72 2.57 -1.61
CA MET A 306 27.41 2.30 -2.88
C MET A 306 26.55 1.44 -3.81
N SER A 307 25.88 0.42 -3.28
CA SER A 307 24.95 -0.44 -4.03
C SER A 307 23.78 0.35 -4.61
N ALA A 308 23.24 1.34 -3.87
CA ALA A 308 22.19 2.21 -4.38
C ALA A 308 22.67 3.03 -5.60
N ILE A 309 23.88 3.55 -5.55
CA ILE A 309 24.47 4.28 -6.68
C ILE A 309 24.66 3.35 -7.87
N LEU A 310 25.21 2.13 -7.67
CA LEU A 310 25.35 1.14 -8.75
C LEU A 310 24.00 0.72 -9.34
N SER A 311 22.98 0.50 -8.51
CA SER A 311 21.60 0.23 -8.98
C SER A 311 21.08 1.33 -9.92
N GLY A 312 21.32 2.60 -9.58
CA GLY A 312 20.97 3.72 -10.46
C GLY A 312 21.75 3.70 -11.78
N LEU A 313 22.99 3.29 -11.76
CA LEU A 313 23.82 3.16 -12.96
C LEU A 313 23.36 2.00 -13.85
N ASP A 314 23.04 0.83 -13.28
CA ASP A 314 22.49 -0.32 -14.00
C ASP A 314 21.19 0.02 -14.77
N ARG A 315 20.44 1.01 -14.30
CA ARG A 315 19.20 1.50 -14.93
C ARG A 315 19.42 2.59 -16.00
N TYR A 316 20.64 3.08 -16.15
CA TYR A 316 20.96 4.10 -17.14
C TYR A 316 21.37 3.45 -18.48
N PRO A 317 20.57 3.58 -19.56
CA PRO A 317 20.59 2.68 -20.71
C PRO A 317 21.88 2.66 -21.54
N ASP A 318 22.75 3.67 -21.47
CA ASP A 318 23.87 3.85 -22.42
C ASP A 318 25.25 3.95 -21.76
N ALA A 319 25.37 3.83 -20.43
CA ALA A 319 26.56 4.35 -19.77
C ALA A 319 27.74 3.38 -19.66
N PHE A 320 27.55 2.05 -19.65
CA PHE A 320 28.59 1.19 -19.09
C PHE A 320 28.98 -0.05 -19.89
N LEU A 321 28.27 -0.35 -21.00
CA LEU A 321 28.58 -1.52 -21.83
C LEU A 321 29.55 -1.19 -23.00
N THR A 322 29.96 0.06 -23.17
CA THR A 322 30.79 0.52 -24.29
C THR A 322 32.07 1.27 -23.89
N ALA A 323 32.57 1.15 -22.67
CA ALA A 323 33.94 1.57 -22.36
C ALA A 323 34.88 0.50 -22.92
N ALA A 324 35.19 0.60 -24.19
CA ALA A 324 36.27 -0.13 -24.87
C ALA A 324 37.62 0.58 -24.67
#